data_38984e6bef7f7100d5e96f4c3af29467
#
_entry.id   38984e6bef7f7100d5e96f4c3af29467
#
_cell.length_a   1.000
_cell.length_b   1.000
_cell.length_c   1.000
_cell.angle_alpha   90.00
_cell.angle_beta   90.00
_cell.angle_gamma   90.00
#
_symmetry.space_group_name_H-M   'P 1'
#
loop_
_entity.id
_entity.type
_entity.pdbx_description
1 polymer ?
#
loop_
_entity_poly.entity_id
_entity_poly.type
_entity_poly.pdbx_seq_one_letter_code
_entity_poly.pdbx_strand_id
1 'polypeptide(L)'
;MKKLMMIAAMMLAAVTVNAQEAGQAFLKPMVGGTMTTITDIHESKMKFGLVAGAEVGYMCTDKLALTAGALYTMQGCKFKEGDDSDNLEYLNVPVLVNYYVAPGFAIKAGAQAGFLMKAKSGDYDFKDACKKVDFSIPVGLSYEFSDFVIDARYNLGLTKIFKEADSKYKNSVFMLTLGYKIPF
;
A
#
# COMPACT_ATOMS: atom_id res chain seq x y z
N MET A 1 2.56 -18.18 21.83
CA MET A 1 1.72 -17.02 22.08
C MET A 1 2.31 -16.05 23.10
N LYS A 2 2.73 -16.48 24.33
CA LYS A 2 3.33 -15.58 25.35
C LYS A 2 4.57 -14.81 24.88
N LYS A 3 5.47 -15.43 24.08
CA LYS A 3 6.66 -14.76 23.54
C LYS A 3 6.32 -13.65 22.50
N LEU A 4 5.26 -13.84 21.70
CA LEU A 4 4.79 -12.83 20.76
C LEU A 4 4.18 -11.62 21.48
N MET A 5 3.43 -11.88 22.55
CA MET A 5 2.87 -10.81 23.41
C MET A 5 3.95 -10.03 24.15
N MET A 6 5.04 -10.69 24.59
CA MET A 6 6.18 -10.02 25.22
C MET A 6 6.95 -9.14 24.21
N ILE A 7 7.13 -9.58 22.98
CA ILE A 7 7.76 -8.79 21.92
C ILE A 7 6.88 -7.57 21.59
N ALA A 8 5.56 -7.76 21.46
CA ALA A 8 4.62 -6.65 21.28
C ALA A 8 4.62 -5.67 22.47
N ALA A 9 4.69 -6.17 23.69
CA ALA A 9 4.77 -5.32 24.89
C ALA A 9 6.12 -4.59 24.99
N MET A 10 7.24 -5.21 24.60
CA MET A 10 8.56 -4.55 24.55
C MET A 10 8.62 -3.48 23.45
N MET A 11 8.00 -3.70 22.28
CA MET A 11 7.90 -2.67 21.25
C MET A 11 7.07 -1.47 21.72
N LEU A 12 6.01 -1.68 22.51
CA LEU A 12 5.23 -0.59 23.11
C LEU A 12 5.99 0.19 24.20
N ALA A 13 6.97 -0.42 24.86
CA ALA A 13 7.70 0.21 25.98
C ALA A 13 8.94 1.01 25.53
N ALA A 14 9.42 0.83 24.29
CA ALA A 14 10.63 1.45 23.77
C ALA A 14 10.38 2.79 23.04
N VAL A 15 9.18 3.36 23.13
CA VAL A 15 8.80 4.53 22.35
C VAL A 15 9.12 5.79 23.12
N THR A 16 10.26 6.41 22.81
CA THR A 16 10.37 7.87 22.87
C THR A 16 9.50 8.41 21.74
N VAL A 17 8.23 8.65 22.03
CA VAL A 17 7.29 9.23 21.08
C VAL A 17 7.76 10.65 20.81
N ASN A 18 8.28 10.92 19.62
CA ASN A 18 8.26 12.28 19.10
C ASN A 18 6.79 12.67 19.06
N ALA A 19 6.42 13.67 19.87
CA ALA A 19 5.05 14.13 19.95
C ALA A 19 4.61 14.52 18.53
N GLN A 20 3.49 13.96 18.09
CA GLN A 20 2.84 14.38 16.85
C GLN A 20 2.32 15.79 17.10
N GLU A 21 3.05 16.79 16.63
CA GLU A 21 2.66 18.18 16.83
C GLU A 21 1.75 18.62 15.69
N ALA A 22 0.59 19.20 16.04
CA ALA A 22 -0.28 19.83 15.08
C ALA A 22 0.47 20.92 14.29
N GLY A 23 0.26 20.97 12.97
CA GLY A 23 0.92 21.92 12.10
C GLY A 23 2.26 21.43 11.50
N GLN A 24 2.74 20.25 11.89
CA GLN A 24 3.99 19.69 11.39
C GLN A 24 3.78 19.02 10.03
N ALA A 25 4.58 19.37 9.05
CA ALA A 25 4.71 18.65 7.80
C ALA A 25 5.84 17.62 7.87
N PHE A 26 5.73 16.55 7.08
CA PHE A 26 6.76 15.51 7.02
C PHE A 26 6.81 14.85 5.63
N LEU A 27 8.00 14.37 5.29
CA LEU A 27 8.25 13.47 4.15
C LEU A 27 8.48 12.06 4.68
N LYS A 28 7.90 11.06 4.02
CA LYS A 28 8.07 9.66 4.39
C LYS A 28 8.45 8.83 3.16
N PRO A 29 9.75 8.73 2.80
CA PRO A 29 10.20 7.69 1.89
C PRO A 29 9.91 6.31 2.47
N MET A 30 9.52 5.36 1.60
CA MET A 30 9.14 4.01 2.01
C MET A 30 9.46 2.98 0.94
N VAL A 31 9.75 1.77 1.42
CA VAL A 31 10.00 0.59 0.59
C VAL A 31 9.39 -0.63 1.26
N GLY A 32 8.98 -1.62 0.47
CA GLY A 32 8.39 -2.83 1.03
C GLY A 32 7.98 -3.84 -0.02
N GLY A 33 7.09 -4.76 0.41
CA GLY A 33 6.53 -5.81 -0.41
C GLY A 33 5.04 -5.64 -0.64
N THR A 34 4.59 -6.17 -1.76
CA THR A 34 3.18 -6.31 -2.10
C THR A 34 2.82 -7.79 -2.26
N MET A 35 1.62 -8.15 -1.87
CA MET A 35 0.98 -9.43 -2.17
C MET A 35 -0.29 -9.12 -2.93
N THR A 36 -0.32 -9.47 -4.20
CA THR A 36 -1.43 -9.13 -5.10
C THR A 36 -2.20 -10.39 -5.47
N THR A 37 -3.52 -10.28 -5.46
CA THR A 37 -4.42 -11.28 -6.01
C THR A 37 -5.47 -10.58 -6.86
N ILE A 38 -5.98 -11.28 -7.86
CA ILE A 38 -7.11 -10.82 -8.67
C ILE A 38 -8.35 -11.52 -8.15
N THR A 39 -9.37 -10.73 -7.80
CA THR A 39 -10.66 -11.26 -7.31
C THR A 39 -11.39 -11.98 -8.44
N ASP A 40 -12.17 -13.03 -8.10
CA ASP A 40 -12.99 -13.83 -9.02
C ASP A 40 -12.24 -14.76 -9.99
N ILE A 41 -10.95 -14.99 -9.82
CA ILE A 41 -10.24 -16.08 -10.52
C ILE A 41 -10.01 -17.23 -9.52
N HIS A 42 -10.76 -18.33 -9.69
CA HIS A 42 -10.67 -19.53 -8.83
C HIS A 42 -9.30 -20.23 -8.81
N GLU A 43 -8.38 -19.83 -9.70
CA GLU A 43 -7.06 -20.46 -9.87
C GLU A 43 -5.89 -19.47 -9.81
N SER A 44 -6.10 -18.21 -9.37
CA SER A 44 -5.00 -17.26 -9.22
C SER A 44 -4.21 -17.53 -7.94
N LYS A 45 -2.89 -17.64 -8.08
CA LYS A 45 -1.96 -17.64 -6.93
C LYS A 45 -1.58 -16.22 -6.60
N MET A 46 -1.41 -15.92 -5.31
CA MET A 46 -0.85 -14.65 -4.86
C MET A 46 0.52 -14.41 -5.50
N LYS A 47 0.71 -13.20 -6.03
CA LYS A 47 1.99 -12.76 -6.53
C LYS A 47 2.64 -11.80 -5.55
N PHE A 48 3.89 -12.07 -5.24
CA PHE A 48 4.74 -11.15 -4.49
C PHE A 48 5.36 -10.12 -5.44
N GLY A 49 5.35 -8.87 -5.02
CA GLY A 49 5.95 -7.76 -5.73
C GLY A 49 6.65 -6.81 -4.77
N LEU A 50 7.22 -5.76 -5.32
CA LEU A 50 7.89 -4.69 -4.57
C LEU A 50 7.07 -3.41 -4.63
N VAL A 51 7.25 -2.57 -3.62
CA VAL A 51 6.75 -1.20 -3.58
C VAL A 51 7.86 -0.28 -3.09
N ALA A 52 8.00 0.86 -3.76
CA ALA A 52 8.90 1.93 -3.35
C ALA A 52 8.32 3.29 -3.71
N GLY A 53 8.57 4.30 -2.89
CA GLY A 53 8.12 5.67 -3.15
C GLY A 53 8.18 6.54 -1.93
N ALA A 54 7.39 7.61 -1.93
CA ALA A 54 7.33 8.53 -0.80
C ALA A 54 5.92 9.11 -0.63
N GLU A 55 5.61 9.48 0.60
CA GLU A 55 4.43 10.23 0.98
C GLU A 55 4.85 11.53 1.67
N VAL A 56 4.17 12.63 1.36
CA VAL A 56 4.20 13.84 2.16
C VAL A 56 2.97 13.85 3.05
N GLY A 57 3.13 14.34 4.28
CA GLY A 57 2.06 14.39 5.23
C GLY A 57 2.02 15.71 5.99
N TYR A 58 0.86 16.02 6.51
CA TYR A 58 0.62 17.18 7.35
C TYR A 58 -0.26 16.79 8.55
N MET A 59 0.22 17.11 9.74
CA MET A 59 -0.50 16.91 10.99
C MET A 59 -1.55 18.00 11.16
N CYS A 60 -2.81 17.70 10.85
CA CYS A 60 -3.91 18.65 11.03
C CYS A 60 -4.23 18.89 12.52
N THR A 61 -4.07 17.86 13.34
CA THR A 61 -4.18 17.89 14.79
C THR A 61 -3.18 16.87 15.37
N ASP A 62 -3.02 16.82 16.68
CA ASP A 62 -2.15 15.83 17.36
C ASP A 62 -2.56 14.37 17.07
N LYS A 63 -3.77 14.15 16.57
CA LYS A 63 -4.30 12.81 16.27
C LYS A 63 -4.68 12.59 14.81
N LEU A 64 -4.64 13.61 13.98
CA LEU A 64 -5.11 13.52 12.60
C LEU A 64 -4.04 14.04 11.65
N ALA A 65 -3.61 13.19 10.72
CA ALA A 65 -2.75 13.60 9.61
C ALA A 65 -3.41 13.30 8.27
N LEU A 66 -3.15 14.17 7.30
CA LEU A 66 -3.40 13.91 5.89
C LEU A 66 -2.08 13.56 5.21
N THR A 67 -2.09 12.52 4.39
CA THR A 67 -0.91 12.15 3.58
C THR A 67 -1.31 12.00 2.12
N ALA A 68 -0.41 12.39 1.23
CA ALA A 68 -0.49 12.12 -0.20
C ALA A 68 0.88 11.66 -0.68
N GLY A 69 0.92 10.80 -1.70
CA GLY A 69 2.19 10.25 -2.14
C GLY A 69 2.22 9.75 -3.56
N ALA A 70 3.38 9.25 -3.94
CA ALA A 70 3.61 8.55 -5.19
C ALA A 70 4.39 7.26 -4.90
N LEU A 71 3.78 6.11 -5.23
CA LEU A 71 4.31 4.78 -4.95
C LEU A 71 4.38 3.99 -6.26
N TYR A 72 5.57 3.56 -6.63
CA TYR A 72 5.74 2.58 -7.68
C TYR A 72 5.53 1.18 -7.11
N THR A 73 4.65 0.40 -7.72
CA THR A 73 4.29 -0.93 -7.24
C THR A 73 4.34 -1.95 -8.36
N MET A 74 4.97 -3.07 -8.05
CA MET A 74 4.89 -4.27 -8.87
C MET A 74 3.74 -5.13 -8.39
N GLN A 75 2.79 -5.41 -9.28
CA GLN A 75 1.57 -6.16 -9.03
C GLN A 75 1.40 -7.29 -10.07
N GLY A 76 0.27 -7.97 -10.05
CA GLY A 76 -0.09 -8.99 -11.04
C GLY A 76 -0.56 -10.28 -10.41
N CYS A 77 -0.61 -11.35 -11.20
CA CYS A 77 -0.96 -12.69 -10.75
C CYS A 77 -0.02 -13.73 -11.36
N LYS A 78 0.02 -14.91 -10.73
CA LYS A 78 0.63 -16.12 -11.30
C LYS A 78 -0.49 -17.09 -11.66
N PHE A 79 -0.41 -17.72 -12.83
CA PHE A 79 -1.31 -18.79 -13.22
C PHE A 79 -0.80 -20.14 -12.72
N LYS A 80 -1.74 -21.10 -12.44
CA LYS A 80 -1.38 -22.44 -11.95
C LYS A 80 -0.73 -23.32 -13.03
N GLU A 81 -1.08 -23.11 -14.28
CA GLU A 81 -0.56 -23.88 -15.41
C GLU A 81 0.43 -23.00 -16.19
N GLY A 82 1.73 -23.23 -15.96
CA GLY A 82 2.84 -22.56 -16.65
C GLY A 82 3.65 -21.63 -15.75
N ASP A 83 4.85 -21.34 -16.21
CA ASP A 83 5.78 -20.40 -15.53
C ASP A 83 5.45 -18.91 -15.87
N ASP A 84 4.33 -18.70 -16.58
CA ASP A 84 3.89 -17.37 -17.01
C ASP A 84 3.29 -16.58 -15.86
N SER A 85 3.87 -15.43 -15.62
CA SER A 85 3.39 -14.46 -14.62
C SER A 85 3.03 -13.15 -15.29
N ASP A 86 1.81 -12.69 -15.06
CA ASP A 86 1.41 -11.34 -15.45
C ASP A 86 2.08 -10.32 -14.54
N ASN A 87 2.84 -9.42 -15.15
CA ASN A 87 3.51 -8.33 -14.49
C ASN A 87 2.75 -7.04 -14.79
N LEU A 88 2.16 -6.45 -13.76
CA LEU A 88 1.50 -5.15 -13.82
C LEU A 88 2.28 -4.17 -12.96
N GLU A 89 2.80 -3.11 -13.56
CA GLU A 89 3.52 -2.06 -12.84
C GLU A 89 2.66 -0.81 -12.81
N TYR A 90 2.42 -0.29 -11.60
CA TYR A 90 1.60 0.89 -11.38
C TYR A 90 2.38 2.00 -10.69
N LEU A 91 2.11 3.24 -11.10
CA LEU A 91 2.36 4.43 -10.29
C LEU A 91 1.09 4.75 -9.54
N ASN A 92 1.09 4.53 -8.24
CA ASN A 92 -0.05 4.78 -7.37
C ASN A 92 0.08 6.13 -6.66
N VAL A 93 -1.00 6.87 -6.66
CA VAL A 93 -1.12 8.17 -5.96
C VAL A 93 -2.20 8.03 -4.89
N PRO A 94 -1.81 7.61 -3.66
CA PRO A 94 -2.72 7.57 -2.53
C PRO A 94 -2.92 8.97 -1.92
N VAL A 95 -4.13 9.21 -1.43
CA VAL A 95 -4.47 10.30 -0.50
C VAL A 95 -5.17 9.68 0.69
N LEU A 96 -4.58 9.80 1.88
CA LEU A 96 -5.01 9.09 3.08
C LEU A 96 -5.25 10.05 4.24
N VAL A 97 -6.25 9.72 5.02
CA VAL A 97 -6.45 10.21 6.38
C VAL A 97 -5.84 9.19 7.34
N ASN A 98 -4.99 9.64 8.25
CA ASN A 98 -4.37 8.84 9.29
C ASN A 98 -4.87 9.33 10.64
N TYR A 99 -5.55 8.46 11.39
CA TYR A 99 -6.04 8.77 12.71
C TYR A 99 -5.23 7.99 13.76
N TYR A 100 -4.52 8.72 14.61
CA TYR A 100 -3.70 8.17 15.68
C TYR A 100 -4.59 7.80 16.88
N VAL A 101 -4.83 6.51 17.06
CA VAL A 101 -5.65 5.96 18.15
C VAL A 101 -4.85 5.78 19.45
N ALA A 102 -3.53 5.67 19.32
CA ALA A 102 -2.54 5.64 20.40
C ALA A 102 -1.24 6.26 19.92
N PRO A 103 -0.32 6.65 20.83
CA PRO A 103 1.00 7.15 20.45
C PRO A 103 1.68 6.21 19.46
N GLY A 104 2.07 6.75 18.30
CA GLY A 104 2.70 5.99 17.21
C GLY A 104 1.79 5.04 16.45
N PHE A 105 0.57 4.72 16.91
CA PHE A 105 -0.32 3.78 16.22
C PHE A 105 -1.47 4.50 15.55
N ALA A 106 -1.54 4.38 14.21
CA ALA A 106 -2.58 5.01 13.42
C ALA A 106 -3.37 4.00 12.58
N ILE A 107 -4.66 4.25 12.44
CA ILE A 107 -5.52 3.65 11.42
C ILE A 107 -5.58 4.59 10.22
N LYS A 108 -5.66 4.02 9.02
CA LYS A 108 -5.59 4.77 7.78
C LYS A 108 -6.71 4.36 6.84
N ALA A 109 -7.27 5.34 6.15
CA ALA A 109 -8.19 5.11 5.06
C ALA A 109 -8.12 6.25 4.06
N GLY A 110 -8.50 6.00 2.80
CA GLY A 110 -8.51 7.04 1.80
C GLY A 110 -8.90 6.58 0.42
N ALA A 111 -8.40 7.28 -0.58
CA ALA A 111 -8.57 6.96 -1.99
C ALA A 111 -7.20 6.90 -2.69
N GLN A 112 -7.09 6.05 -3.70
CA GLN A 112 -5.88 5.91 -4.49
C GLN A 112 -6.24 5.82 -5.97
N ALA A 113 -5.52 6.58 -6.79
CA ALA A 113 -5.48 6.41 -8.23
C ALA A 113 -4.19 5.70 -8.63
N GLY A 114 -4.31 4.61 -9.38
CA GLY A 114 -3.19 3.87 -9.95
C GLY A 114 -3.10 4.08 -11.45
N PHE A 115 -1.94 4.45 -11.93
CA PHE A 115 -1.65 4.62 -13.35
C PHE A 115 -0.83 3.44 -13.85
N LEU A 116 -1.38 2.68 -14.80
CA LEU A 116 -0.71 1.52 -15.37
C LEU A 116 0.49 1.95 -16.22
N MET A 117 1.68 1.65 -15.73
CA MET A 117 2.94 1.94 -16.43
C MET A 117 3.30 0.84 -17.41
N LYS A 118 3.11 -0.44 -17.00
CA LYS A 118 3.51 -1.61 -17.78
C LYS A 118 2.59 -2.79 -17.51
N ALA A 119 2.27 -3.56 -18.54
CA ALA A 119 1.53 -4.81 -18.45
C ALA A 119 2.14 -5.82 -19.39
N LYS A 120 2.84 -6.83 -18.86
CA LYS A 120 3.51 -7.86 -19.64
C LYS A 120 3.24 -9.25 -19.07
N SER A 121 3.04 -10.22 -19.99
CA SER A 121 3.02 -11.64 -19.72
C SER A 121 4.15 -12.28 -20.54
N GLY A 122 5.26 -12.67 -19.88
CA GLY A 122 6.48 -13.01 -20.59
C GLY A 122 6.96 -11.86 -21.48
N ASP A 123 7.13 -12.13 -22.77
CA ASP A 123 7.52 -11.11 -23.78
C ASP A 123 6.32 -10.37 -24.41
N TYR A 124 5.09 -10.79 -24.10
CA TYR A 124 3.88 -10.22 -24.69
C TYR A 124 3.39 -9.01 -23.89
N ASP A 125 3.26 -7.84 -24.57
CA ASP A 125 2.71 -6.60 -23.99
C ASP A 125 1.20 -6.57 -24.26
N PHE A 126 0.39 -6.55 -23.18
CA PHE A 126 -1.07 -6.46 -23.24
C PHE A 126 -1.61 -5.18 -22.59
N LYS A 127 -0.79 -4.16 -22.42
CA LYS A 127 -1.15 -2.88 -21.80
C LYS A 127 -2.37 -2.23 -22.46
N ASP A 128 -2.53 -2.36 -23.77
CA ASP A 128 -3.66 -1.77 -24.50
C ASP A 128 -5.00 -2.46 -24.22
N ALA A 129 -5.01 -3.70 -23.75
CA ALA A 129 -6.20 -4.42 -23.32
C ALA A 129 -6.64 -4.03 -21.89
N CYS A 130 -5.72 -3.45 -21.11
CA CYS A 130 -5.97 -3.03 -19.74
C CYS A 130 -6.47 -1.59 -19.65
N LYS A 131 -7.19 -1.29 -18.56
CA LYS A 131 -7.50 0.11 -18.21
C LYS A 131 -6.24 0.81 -17.72
N LYS A 132 -6.00 2.01 -18.23
CA LYS A 132 -4.81 2.80 -17.90
C LYS A 132 -4.87 3.39 -16.49
N VAL A 133 -6.07 3.55 -15.94
CA VAL A 133 -6.29 4.11 -14.60
C VAL A 133 -7.12 3.13 -13.77
N ASP A 134 -6.64 2.85 -12.57
CA ASP A 134 -7.28 2.03 -11.56
C ASP A 134 -7.57 2.87 -10.32
N PHE A 135 -8.78 2.71 -9.74
CA PHE A 135 -9.15 3.35 -8.48
C PHE A 135 -9.30 2.30 -7.40
N SER A 136 -8.79 2.58 -6.23
CA SER A 136 -8.88 1.72 -5.05
C SER A 136 -9.12 2.51 -3.78
N ILE A 137 -9.63 1.81 -2.76
CA ILE A 137 -9.78 2.31 -1.41
C ILE A 137 -8.70 1.63 -0.56
N PRO A 138 -7.62 2.32 -0.21
CA PRO A 138 -6.66 1.84 0.77
C PRO A 138 -7.25 1.95 2.18
N VAL A 139 -7.13 0.86 2.94
CA VAL A 139 -7.38 0.82 4.39
C VAL A 139 -6.17 0.17 5.05
N GLY A 140 -5.78 0.61 6.22
CA GLY A 140 -4.58 0.08 6.84
C GLY A 140 -4.30 0.57 8.23
N LEU A 141 -3.16 0.12 8.73
CA LEU A 141 -2.61 0.43 10.04
C LEU A 141 -1.16 0.84 9.87
N SER A 142 -0.69 1.74 10.72
CA SER A 142 0.75 2.00 10.82
C SER A 142 1.18 2.13 12.26
N TYR A 143 2.44 1.77 12.47
CA TYR A 143 3.10 1.93 13.75
C TYR A 143 4.41 2.71 13.55
N GLU A 144 4.53 3.83 14.27
CA GLU A 144 5.70 4.69 14.30
C GLU A 144 6.52 4.37 15.54
N PHE A 145 7.81 4.13 15.36
CA PHE A 145 8.77 3.96 16.44
C PHE A 145 10.02 4.79 16.11
N SER A 146 10.32 5.76 16.95
CA SER A 146 11.27 6.81 16.59
C SER A 146 10.87 7.45 15.25
N ASP A 147 11.76 7.51 14.28
CA ASP A 147 11.49 8.04 12.95
C ASP A 147 11.05 6.97 11.94
N PHE A 148 11.03 5.70 12.33
CA PHE A 148 10.63 4.60 11.46
C PHE A 148 9.14 4.35 11.53
N VAL A 149 8.55 3.98 10.40
CA VAL A 149 7.12 3.70 10.26
C VAL A 149 6.94 2.35 9.57
N ILE A 150 6.35 1.40 10.27
CA ILE A 150 5.83 0.16 9.65
C ILE A 150 4.40 0.44 9.24
N ASP A 151 4.06 0.17 7.99
CA ASP A 151 2.76 0.47 7.40
C ASP A 151 2.22 -0.77 6.69
N ALA A 152 1.07 -1.24 7.12
CA ALA A 152 0.35 -2.36 6.52
C ALA A 152 -0.96 -1.85 5.92
N ARG A 153 -1.15 -2.05 4.61
CA ARG A 153 -2.35 -1.60 3.86
C ARG A 153 -2.96 -2.72 3.06
N TYR A 154 -4.26 -2.62 2.93
CA TYR A 154 -5.03 -3.40 1.97
C TYR A 154 -5.74 -2.43 1.01
N ASN A 155 -5.42 -2.53 -0.26
CA ASN A 155 -6.00 -1.72 -1.31
C ASN A 155 -7.14 -2.50 -1.97
N LEU A 156 -8.37 -2.06 -1.73
CA LEU A 156 -9.59 -2.60 -2.33
C LEU A 156 -9.76 -1.99 -3.71
N GLY A 157 -9.51 -2.74 -4.79
CA GLY A 157 -9.73 -2.29 -6.15
C GLY A 157 -11.22 -2.07 -6.44
N LEU A 158 -11.55 -0.91 -6.96
CA LEU A 158 -12.90 -0.57 -7.39
C LEU A 158 -13.08 -0.74 -8.89
N THR A 159 -12.02 -0.48 -9.64
CA THR A 159 -12.01 -0.52 -11.11
C THR A 159 -11.77 -1.94 -11.62
N LYS A 160 -12.44 -2.31 -12.70
CA LYS A 160 -12.14 -3.53 -13.44
C LYS A 160 -10.82 -3.37 -14.19
N ILE A 161 -9.97 -4.40 -14.19
CA ILE A 161 -8.63 -4.37 -14.81
C ILE A 161 -8.73 -4.29 -16.33
N PHE A 162 -9.62 -5.09 -16.94
CA PHE A 162 -9.79 -5.15 -18.40
C PHE A 162 -10.87 -4.20 -18.91
N LYS A 163 -10.74 -3.80 -20.17
CA LYS A 163 -11.70 -2.93 -20.86
C LYS A 163 -12.99 -3.66 -21.27
N GLU A 164 -12.95 -4.98 -21.38
CA GLU A 164 -14.12 -5.78 -21.71
C GLU A 164 -15.23 -5.65 -20.67
N ALA A 165 -16.46 -5.42 -21.16
CA ALA A 165 -17.59 -5.05 -20.30
C ALA A 165 -17.99 -6.14 -19.31
N ASP A 166 -17.68 -7.41 -19.60
CA ASP A 166 -18.11 -8.57 -18.80
C ASP A 166 -17.07 -9.06 -17.77
N SER A 167 -15.88 -8.44 -17.75
CA SER A 167 -14.84 -8.82 -16.78
C SER A 167 -15.19 -8.29 -15.39
N LYS A 168 -15.23 -9.18 -14.39
CA LYS A 168 -15.46 -8.85 -12.97
C LYS A 168 -14.15 -8.67 -12.19
N TYR A 169 -13.00 -8.82 -12.86
CA TYR A 169 -11.67 -8.86 -12.25
C TYR A 169 -11.26 -7.52 -11.68
N LYS A 170 -10.95 -7.48 -10.38
CA LYS A 170 -10.47 -6.32 -9.65
C LYS A 170 -9.15 -6.66 -8.95
N ASN A 171 -8.27 -5.67 -8.83
CA ASN A 171 -7.05 -5.80 -8.05
C ASN A 171 -7.35 -5.78 -6.55
N SER A 172 -6.75 -6.71 -5.82
CA SER A 172 -6.68 -6.68 -4.37
C SER A 172 -5.22 -6.78 -3.96
N VAL A 173 -4.71 -5.75 -3.30
CA VAL A 173 -3.29 -5.63 -2.99
C VAL A 173 -3.10 -5.45 -1.50
N PHE A 174 -2.47 -6.43 -0.86
CA PHE A 174 -1.91 -6.24 0.47
C PHE A 174 -0.49 -5.69 0.34
N MET A 175 -0.15 -4.69 1.13
CA MET A 175 1.12 -4.01 1.09
C MET A 175 1.68 -3.87 2.51
N LEU A 176 2.96 -4.22 2.68
CA LEU A 176 3.70 -4.02 3.92
C LEU A 176 4.96 -3.21 3.60
N THR A 177 5.11 -2.04 4.22
CA THR A 177 6.23 -1.15 3.96
C THR A 177 6.92 -0.71 5.24
N LEU A 178 8.21 -0.41 5.11
CA LEU A 178 9.00 0.31 6.09
C LEU A 178 9.30 1.70 5.51
N GLY A 179 8.93 2.73 6.25
CA GLY A 179 9.20 4.13 5.91
C GLY A 179 10.08 4.80 6.96
N TYR A 180 10.61 5.96 6.60
CA TYR A 180 11.34 6.85 7.50
C TYR A 180 10.67 8.22 7.46
N LYS A 181 10.25 8.73 8.63
CA LYS A 181 9.52 10.00 8.75
C LYS A 181 10.52 11.13 9.00
N ILE A 182 10.56 12.07 8.08
CA ILE A 182 11.44 13.25 8.13
C ILE A 182 10.53 14.47 8.35
N PRO A 183 10.42 14.99 9.58
CA PRO A 183 9.65 16.20 9.85
C PRO A 183 10.38 17.44 9.32
N PHE A 184 9.64 18.49 8.92
CA PHE A 184 10.16 19.79 8.48
C PHE A 184 9.14 20.92 8.70
#